data_24619dbc4c5afcd4a3202a8b70a52273
#
_entry.id   24619dbc4c5afcd4a3202a8b70a52273
#
_cell.length_a   1.000
_cell.length_b   1.000
_cell.length_c   1.000
_cell.angle_alpha   90.00
_cell.angle_beta   90.00
_cell.angle_gamma   90.00
#
_symmetry.space_group_name_H-M   'P 1'
#
loop_
_entity.id
_entity.type
_entity.pdbx_description
1 polymer ?
#
loop_
_entity_poly.entity_id
_entity_poly.type
_entity_poly.pdbx_seq_one_letter_code
_entity_poly.pdbx_strand_id
1 'polypeptide(L)'
;MILGGTARSPDDAAALIDMGLSFAEISVPDAERFRKDLPQYRALAEGAEFFYLCHGPQEGNPNDIESLEKSYLPRVLRMLDLVREIGSKTLTIHLWMDPRFVAPRAIHYKVGFLKRVVQVANRSHININIENLSESHRDFLPVFDAIPELGMTLDLGHAQLLTSRNRAFGFIAHCPERIRHIHLHDNNGGASAEDDLHLPIGQGKVDFLSIFASLKTINYNGTMTLELRPEQIRACLNKVVELLVSACSSEGDLP
;
A
#
# COMPACT_ATOMS: atom_id res chain seq x y z
N MET A 1 -3.25 2.59 -15.42
CA MET A 1 -2.91 1.94 -14.12
C MET A 1 -1.85 0.88 -14.38
N ILE A 2 -0.85 0.76 -13.50
CA ILE A 2 0.31 -0.12 -13.65
C ILE A 2 0.19 -1.23 -12.60
N LEU A 3 0.21 -2.50 -13.02
CA LEU A 3 0.08 -3.64 -12.12
C LEU A 3 1.44 -4.20 -11.68
N GLY A 4 1.53 -4.54 -10.42
CA GLY A 4 2.63 -5.25 -9.78
C GLY A 4 2.12 -6.22 -8.71
N GLY A 5 3.03 -6.79 -7.96
CA GLY A 5 2.70 -7.72 -6.88
C GLY A 5 3.71 -7.66 -5.74
N THR A 6 3.34 -8.23 -4.60
CA THR A 6 4.25 -8.35 -3.45
C THR A 6 5.34 -9.38 -3.72
N ALA A 7 6.59 -9.02 -3.45
CA ALA A 7 7.73 -9.93 -3.46
C ALA A 7 8.38 -10.00 -2.07
N ARG A 8 8.58 -11.21 -1.59
CA ARG A 8 9.26 -11.51 -0.31
C ARG A 8 10.67 -12.08 -0.51
N SER A 9 10.99 -12.38 -1.77
CA SER A 9 12.28 -12.91 -2.21
C SER A 9 12.55 -12.50 -3.67
N PRO A 10 13.81 -12.60 -4.15
CA PRO A 10 14.12 -12.43 -5.57
C PRO A 10 13.36 -13.41 -6.48
N ASP A 11 13.10 -14.63 -6.01
CA ASP A 11 12.32 -15.62 -6.77
C ASP A 11 10.87 -15.17 -6.97
N ASP A 12 10.26 -14.55 -5.96
CA ASP A 12 8.93 -13.95 -6.12
C ASP A 12 8.96 -12.83 -7.18
N ALA A 13 9.98 -11.96 -7.14
CA ALA A 13 10.13 -10.89 -8.13
C ALA A 13 10.30 -11.44 -9.55
N ALA A 14 11.11 -12.51 -9.72
CA ALA A 14 11.25 -13.21 -10.98
C ALA A 14 9.91 -13.78 -11.48
N ALA A 15 9.13 -14.40 -10.58
CA ALA A 15 7.80 -14.91 -10.92
C ALA A 15 6.82 -13.80 -11.36
N LEU A 16 6.93 -12.59 -10.78
CA LEU A 16 6.12 -11.43 -11.20
C LEU A 16 6.52 -10.95 -12.61
N ILE A 17 7.82 -10.92 -12.92
CA ILE A 17 8.33 -10.61 -14.26
C ILE A 17 7.80 -11.63 -15.28
N ASP A 18 7.84 -12.93 -14.97
CA ASP A 18 7.32 -14.01 -15.83
C ASP A 18 5.80 -13.90 -16.09
N MET A 19 5.07 -13.25 -15.19
CA MET A 19 3.65 -12.94 -15.36
C MET A 19 3.39 -11.65 -16.16
N GLY A 20 4.45 -10.93 -16.58
CA GLY A 20 4.33 -9.66 -17.31
C GLY A 20 3.93 -8.47 -16.44
N LEU A 21 4.10 -8.55 -15.12
CA LEU A 21 3.89 -7.43 -14.21
C LEU A 21 5.03 -6.43 -14.30
N SER A 22 4.75 -5.16 -14.05
CA SER A 22 5.70 -4.06 -14.28
C SER A 22 6.61 -3.77 -13.09
N PHE A 23 6.24 -4.22 -11.88
CA PHE A 23 7.01 -3.96 -10.66
C PHE A 23 6.74 -4.99 -9.57
N ALA A 24 7.65 -5.04 -8.59
CA ALA A 24 7.40 -5.69 -7.32
C ALA A 24 7.41 -4.67 -6.17
N GLU A 25 6.48 -4.81 -5.23
CA GLU A 25 6.57 -4.18 -3.93
C GLU A 25 7.24 -5.12 -2.95
N ILE A 26 8.42 -4.69 -2.45
CA ILE A 26 9.24 -5.52 -1.59
C ILE A 26 8.90 -5.22 -0.14
N SER A 27 8.43 -6.25 0.56
CA SER A 27 8.30 -6.22 2.00
C SER A 27 9.67 -6.46 2.63
N VAL A 28 10.18 -5.49 3.40
CA VAL A 28 11.52 -5.55 4.01
C VAL A 28 11.42 -5.75 5.53
N PRO A 29 11.25 -6.98 6.01
CA PRO A 29 11.21 -7.24 7.45
C PRO A 29 12.59 -7.16 8.11
N ASP A 30 13.67 -7.46 7.37
CA ASP A 30 15.04 -7.55 7.84
C ASP A 30 16.02 -6.89 6.86
N ALA A 31 16.71 -5.86 7.33
CA ALA A 31 17.66 -5.08 6.55
C ALA A 31 18.89 -5.88 6.11
N GLU A 32 19.38 -6.80 6.93
CA GLU A 32 20.58 -7.58 6.59
C GLU A 32 20.28 -8.62 5.51
N ARG A 33 19.15 -9.31 5.65
CA ARG A 33 18.68 -10.25 4.64
C ARG A 33 18.46 -9.52 3.31
N PHE A 34 17.78 -8.39 3.33
CA PHE A 34 17.52 -7.61 2.13
C PHE A 34 18.82 -7.23 1.40
N ARG A 35 19.87 -6.80 2.14
CA ARG A 35 21.16 -6.47 1.52
C ARG A 35 21.85 -7.66 0.87
N LYS A 36 21.66 -8.87 1.38
CA LYS A 36 22.15 -10.09 0.74
C LYS A 36 21.47 -10.36 -0.60
N ASP A 37 20.18 -10.07 -0.67
CA ASP A 37 19.35 -10.33 -1.84
C ASP A 37 19.41 -9.16 -2.86
N LEU A 38 19.89 -7.99 -2.46
CA LEU A 38 19.95 -6.78 -3.29
C LEU A 38 20.64 -6.95 -4.66
N PRO A 39 21.78 -7.68 -4.79
CA PRO A 39 22.38 -7.91 -6.10
C PRO A 39 21.45 -8.67 -7.05
N GLN A 40 20.65 -9.62 -6.54
CA GLN A 40 19.72 -10.40 -7.35
C GLN A 40 18.54 -9.53 -7.80
N TYR A 41 17.97 -8.72 -6.91
CA TYR A 41 16.92 -7.77 -7.27
C TYR A 41 17.39 -6.79 -8.37
N ARG A 42 18.62 -6.27 -8.26
CA ARG A 42 19.17 -5.36 -9.27
C ARG A 42 19.34 -6.04 -10.63
N ALA A 43 19.88 -7.26 -10.65
CA ALA A 43 20.05 -8.03 -11.88
C ALA A 43 18.70 -8.30 -12.57
N LEU A 44 17.64 -8.59 -11.81
CA LEU A 44 16.29 -8.76 -12.35
C LEU A 44 15.75 -7.46 -12.98
N ALA A 45 15.95 -6.31 -12.33
CA ALA A 45 15.49 -5.03 -12.86
C ALA A 45 16.27 -4.59 -14.13
N GLU A 46 17.58 -4.85 -14.16
CA GLU A 46 18.44 -4.55 -15.33
C GLU A 46 18.07 -5.38 -16.57
N GLY A 47 17.59 -6.62 -16.37
CA GLY A 47 17.21 -7.55 -17.44
C GLY A 47 15.79 -7.33 -17.99
N ALA A 48 14.97 -6.51 -17.34
CA ALA A 48 13.58 -6.24 -17.69
C ALA A 48 13.26 -4.76 -17.45
N GLU A 49 12.24 -4.22 -18.12
CA GLU A 49 11.69 -2.89 -17.75
C GLU A 49 10.85 -3.04 -16.46
N PHE A 50 11.55 -3.29 -15.34
CA PHE A 50 10.96 -3.65 -14.06
C PHE A 50 11.52 -2.75 -12.95
N PHE A 51 10.66 -2.32 -12.02
CA PHE A 51 11.08 -1.46 -10.92
C PHE A 51 10.57 -1.98 -9.57
N TYR A 52 11.00 -1.34 -8.50
CA TYR A 52 10.63 -1.73 -7.14
C TYR A 52 9.94 -0.61 -6.40
N LEU A 53 8.91 -0.96 -5.64
CA LEU A 53 8.36 -0.20 -4.52
C LEU A 53 8.76 -0.91 -3.23
N CYS A 54 8.65 -0.21 -2.10
CA CYS A 54 9.01 -0.78 -0.81
C CYS A 54 7.87 -0.63 0.18
N HIS A 55 7.68 -1.68 0.97
CA HIS A 55 6.74 -1.73 2.07
C HIS A 55 7.48 -1.84 3.41
N GLY A 56 7.12 -1.02 4.37
CA GLY A 56 7.75 -0.93 5.68
C GLY A 56 7.38 -2.06 6.64
N PRO A 57 8.08 -2.13 7.77
CA PRO A 57 7.74 -3.09 8.82
C PRO A 57 6.45 -2.69 9.53
N GLN A 58 5.83 -3.66 10.18
CA GLN A 58 4.68 -3.41 11.06
C GLN A 58 5.09 -2.59 12.30
N GLU A 59 4.18 -1.71 12.75
CA GLU A 59 4.43 -0.82 13.90
C GLU A 59 4.41 -1.53 15.27
N GLY A 60 3.73 -2.66 15.38
CA GLY A 60 3.48 -3.34 16.66
C GLY A 60 2.27 -2.77 17.41
N ASN A 61 2.36 -2.59 18.74
CA ASN A 61 1.26 -2.03 19.51
C ASN A 61 1.08 -0.53 19.18
N PRO A 62 -0.05 -0.12 18.59
CA PRO A 62 -0.27 1.25 18.11
C PRO A 62 -0.36 2.30 19.23
N ASN A 63 -0.56 1.87 20.48
CA ASN A 63 -0.66 2.75 21.66
C ASN A 63 0.63 2.83 22.48
N ASP A 64 1.65 2.03 22.16
CA ASP A 64 2.94 2.03 22.84
C ASP A 64 3.89 3.06 22.20
N ILE A 65 3.78 4.31 22.68
CA ILE A 65 4.59 5.42 22.18
C ILE A 65 6.09 5.18 22.40
N GLU A 66 6.47 4.50 23.49
CA GLU A 66 7.87 4.22 23.78
C GLU A 66 8.46 3.25 22.75
N SER A 67 7.72 2.19 22.41
CA SER A 67 8.09 1.24 21.35
C SER A 67 8.13 1.92 19.99
N LEU A 68 7.15 2.78 19.69
CA LEU A 68 7.13 3.57 18.44
C LEU A 68 8.37 4.45 18.32
N GLU A 69 8.79 5.13 19.40
CA GLU A 69 9.96 6.02 19.38
C GLU A 69 11.28 5.24 19.35
N LYS A 70 11.45 4.25 20.24
CA LYS A 70 12.74 3.58 20.46
C LYS A 70 13.02 2.42 19.50
N SER A 71 11.98 1.82 18.93
CA SER A 71 12.09 0.64 18.07
C SER A 71 11.61 0.92 16.64
N TYR A 72 10.36 1.36 16.47
CA TYR A 72 9.75 1.46 15.14
C TYR A 72 10.36 2.60 14.31
N LEU A 73 10.46 3.81 14.86
CA LEU A 73 11.06 4.94 14.14
C LEU A 73 12.47 4.65 13.62
N PRO A 74 13.41 4.13 14.43
CA PRO A 74 14.74 3.79 13.92
C PRO A 74 14.71 2.72 12.81
N ARG A 75 13.77 1.78 12.86
CA ARG A 75 13.60 0.79 11.79
C ARG A 75 13.14 1.43 10.48
N VAL A 76 12.12 2.30 10.55
CA VAL A 76 11.61 3.02 9.37
C VAL A 76 12.71 3.91 8.78
N LEU A 77 13.45 4.65 9.61
CA LEU A 77 14.54 5.50 9.13
C LEU A 77 15.67 4.71 8.46
N ARG A 78 16.05 3.55 9.00
CA ARG A 78 17.03 2.66 8.35
C ARG A 78 16.52 2.10 7.02
N MET A 79 15.22 1.91 6.88
CA MET A 79 14.64 1.46 5.61
C MET A 79 14.80 2.48 4.49
N LEU A 80 14.83 3.78 4.78
CA LEU A 80 15.06 4.79 3.74
C LEU A 80 16.39 4.59 3.00
N ASP A 81 17.42 4.09 3.68
CA ASP A 81 18.68 3.72 3.01
C ASP A 81 18.48 2.53 2.06
N LEU A 82 17.72 1.52 2.46
CA LEU A 82 17.44 0.34 1.63
C LEU A 82 16.57 0.69 0.41
N VAL A 83 15.56 1.54 0.61
CA VAL A 83 14.72 2.09 -0.47
C VAL A 83 15.59 2.77 -1.52
N ARG A 84 16.56 3.59 -1.08
CA ARG A 84 17.54 4.23 -1.97
C ARG A 84 18.47 3.22 -2.63
N GLU A 85 18.98 2.24 -1.89
CA GLU A 85 19.91 1.21 -2.39
C GLU A 85 19.29 0.39 -3.53
N ILE A 86 17.97 0.10 -3.48
CA ILE A 86 17.27 -0.61 -4.55
C ILE A 86 16.79 0.31 -5.69
N GLY A 87 16.94 1.62 -5.54
CA GLY A 87 16.49 2.61 -6.53
C GLY A 87 14.98 2.91 -6.48
N SER A 88 14.28 2.45 -5.43
CA SER A 88 12.88 2.82 -5.22
C SER A 88 12.75 4.26 -4.78
N LYS A 89 11.60 4.86 -5.10
CA LYS A 89 11.24 6.23 -4.69
C LYS A 89 10.00 6.27 -3.81
N THR A 90 9.49 5.12 -3.39
CA THR A 90 8.26 5.04 -2.60
C THR A 90 8.43 4.03 -1.47
N LEU A 91 8.02 4.45 -0.28
CA LEU A 91 7.92 3.60 0.90
C LEU A 91 6.50 3.72 1.47
N THR A 92 5.75 2.62 1.44
CA THR A 92 4.48 2.47 2.16
C THR A 92 4.77 2.06 3.60
N ILE A 93 4.09 2.67 4.56
CA ILE A 93 4.20 2.31 5.98
C ILE A 93 2.82 2.15 6.62
N HIS A 94 2.70 1.18 7.50
CA HIS A 94 1.59 1.09 8.44
C HIS A 94 1.81 2.04 9.61
N LEU A 95 0.77 2.76 9.98
CA LEU A 95 0.71 3.54 11.21
C LEU A 95 -0.74 3.72 11.60
N TRP A 96 -1.28 2.78 12.38
CA TRP A 96 -2.70 2.72 12.70
C TRP A 96 -3.15 3.95 13.49
N MET A 97 -4.10 4.70 12.95
CA MET A 97 -4.57 5.96 13.49
C MET A 97 -6.09 6.01 13.75
N ASP A 98 -6.76 4.87 13.68
CA ASP A 98 -8.21 4.79 13.90
C ASP A 98 -8.55 5.15 15.36
N PRO A 99 -9.31 6.24 15.61
CA PRO A 99 -9.60 6.73 16.96
C PRO A 99 -10.50 5.80 17.77
N ARG A 100 -11.08 4.77 17.14
CA ARG A 100 -11.81 3.71 17.85
C ARG A 100 -10.90 2.79 18.64
N PHE A 101 -9.63 2.67 18.26
CA PHE A 101 -8.66 1.72 18.80
C PHE A 101 -7.38 2.38 19.29
N VAL A 102 -7.06 3.56 18.76
CA VAL A 102 -5.82 4.29 19.06
C VAL A 102 -6.12 5.52 19.89
N ALA A 103 -5.47 5.62 21.05
CA ALA A 103 -5.66 6.72 21.97
C ALA A 103 -5.26 8.07 21.34
N PRO A 104 -5.95 9.18 21.64
CA PRO A 104 -5.68 10.50 21.07
C PRO A 104 -4.22 10.95 21.24
N ARG A 105 -3.60 10.63 22.38
CA ARG A 105 -2.17 10.94 22.65
C ARG A 105 -1.24 10.20 21.69
N ALA A 106 -1.57 8.94 21.32
CA ALA A 106 -0.78 8.15 20.40
C ALA A 106 -0.95 8.67 18.97
N ILE A 107 -2.18 9.03 18.57
CA ILE A 107 -2.44 9.67 17.28
C ILE A 107 -1.64 10.98 17.16
N HIS A 108 -1.67 11.82 18.17
CA HIS A 108 -0.90 13.07 18.18
C HIS A 108 0.62 12.81 18.03
N TYR A 109 1.15 11.82 18.76
CA TYR A 109 2.55 11.40 18.62
C TYR A 109 2.86 10.94 17.19
N LYS A 110 1.98 10.13 16.58
CA LYS A 110 2.15 9.58 15.22
C LYS A 110 2.19 10.66 14.13
N VAL A 111 1.48 11.77 14.30
CA VAL A 111 1.62 12.93 13.39
C VAL A 111 3.05 13.49 13.47
N GLY A 112 3.61 13.64 14.67
CA GLY A 112 5.00 14.06 14.86
C GLY A 112 6.02 13.05 14.29
N PHE A 113 5.74 11.76 14.46
CA PHE A 113 6.52 10.66 13.87
C PHE A 113 6.55 10.79 12.33
N LEU A 114 5.40 10.91 11.68
CA LEU A 114 5.28 11.05 10.23
C LEU A 114 6.02 12.29 9.71
N LYS A 115 5.91 13.42 10.40
CA LYS A 115 6.67 14.64 10.04
C LYS A 115 8.17 14.38 9.99
N ARG A 116 8.71 13.67 10.98
CA ARG A 116 10.14 13.31 11.04
C ARG A 116 10.54 12.38 9.90
N VAL A 117 9.73 11.34 9.65
CA VAL A 117 10.00 10.37 8.57
C VAL A 117 9.96 11.06 7.20
N VAL A 118 8.92 11.84 6.92
CA VAL A 118 8.77 12.59 5.65
C VAL A 118 9.92 13.58 5.46
N GLN A 119 10.32 14.32 6.53
CA GLN A 119 11.44 15.25 6.46
C GLN A 119 12.77 14.56 6.08
N VAL A 120 13.02 13.36 6.61
CA VAL A 120 14.24 12.59 6.29
C VAL A 120 14.14 12.01 4.87
N ALA A 121 12.99 11.45 4.51
CA ALA A 121 12.74 10.85 3.21
C ALA A 121 12.88 11.86 2.06
N ASN A 122 12.39 13.09 2.25
CA ASN A 122 12.49 14.18 1.26
C ASN A 122 13.94 14.51 0.88
N ARG A 123 14.90 14.38 1.81
CA ARG A 123 16.33 14.60 1.52
C ARG A 123 16.89 13.59 0.52
N SER A 124 16.24 12.45 0.38
CA SER A 124 16.61 11.37 -0.56
C SER A 124 15.59 11.22 -1.69
N HIS A 125 14.67 12.18 -1.85
CA HIS A 125 13.60 12.15 -2.84
C HIS A 125 12.74 10.87 -2.78
N ILE A 126 12.49 10.38 -1.56
CA ILE A 126 11.63 9.22 -1.30
C ILE A 126 10.26 9.73 -0.86
N ASN A 127 9.21 9.26 -1.52
CA ASN A 127 7.83 9.51 -1.15
C ASN A 127 7.40 8.56 -0.02
N ILE A 128 6.81 9.09 1.03
CA ILE A 128 6.20 8.29 2.09
C ILE A 128 4.70 8.23 1.84
N ASN A 129 4.17 7.02 1.83
CA ASN A 129 2.74 6.77 1.83
C ASN A 129 2.34 6.11 3.16
N ILE A 130 1.29 6.65 3.77
CA ILE A 130 0.59 5.95 4.86
C ILE A 130 -0.48 5.05 4.26
N GLU A 131 -0.60 3.84 4.79
CA GLU A 131 -1.63 2.89 4.36
C GLU A 131 -2.82 2.91 5.31
N ASN A 132 -4.04 2.83 4.79
CA ASN A 132 -5.23 2.63 5.62
C ASN A 132 -5.32 1.17 6.08
N LEU A 133 -5.58 0.97 7.35
CA LEU A 133 -5.95 -0.31 7.93
C LEU A 133 -7.47 -0.37 8.18
N SER A 134 -7.97 0.43 9.10
CA SER A 134 -9.40 0.53 9.38
C SER A 134 -9.90 1.97 9.47
N GLU A 135 -9.05 2.92 9.11
CA GLU A 135 -9.37 4.34 9.10
C GLU A 135 -10.36 4.68 7.99
N SER A 136 -11.06 5.77 8.19
CA SER A 136 -11.80 6.49 7.16
C SER A 136 -10.99 7.69 6.65
N HIS A 137 -11.41 8.27 5.53
CA HIS A 137 -10.80 9.52 5.04
C HIS A 137 -10.82 10.65 6.09
N ARG A 138 -11.85 10.67 6.98
CA ARG A 138 -11.97 11.69 8.04
C ARG A 138 -10.87 11.60 9.08
N ASP A 139 -10.34 10.42 9.31
CA ASP A 139 -9.26 10.18 10.27
C ASP A 139 -7.91 10.63 9.69
N PHE A 140 -7.74 10.54 8.36
CA PHE A 140 -6.51 10.93 7.67
C PHE A 140 -6.47 12.40 7.21
N LEU A 141 -7.60 13.05 6.94
CA LEU A 141 -7.60 14.44 6.50
C LEU A 141 -6.78 15.38 7.42
N PRO A 142 -6.91 15.35 8.76
CA PRO A 142 -6.09 16.20 9.63
C PRO A 142 -4.59 15.88 9.55
N VAL A 143 -4.23 14.64 9.21
CA VAL A 143 -2.83 14.21 9.05
C VAL A 143 -2.26 14.76 7.74
N PHE A 144 -3.03 14.69 6.66
CA PHE A 144 -2.66 15.25 5.36
C PHE A 144 -2.56 16.77 5.39
N ASP A 145 -3.44 17.46 6.11
CA ASP A 145 -3.36 18.91 6.32
C ASP A 145 -2.09 19.28 7.09
N ALA A 146 -1.70 18.48 8.07
CA ALA A 146 -0.51 18.71 8.87
C ALA A 146 0.80 18.35 8.12
N ILE A 147 0.73 17.51 7.08
CA ILE A 147 1.87 16.98 6.31
C ILE A 147 1.50 16.95 4.82
N PRO A 148 1.62 18.09 4.11
CA PRO A 148 1.20 18.19 2.70
C PRO A 148 1.94 17.23 1.75
N GLU A 149 3.16 16.82 2.08
CA GLU A 149 3.98 15.92 1.27
C GLU A 149 3.62 14.44 1.46
N LEU A 150 2.85 14.10 2.50
CA LEU A 150 2.45 12.73 2.77
C LEU A 150 1.45 12.24 1.71
N GLY A 151 1.77 11.11 1.08
CA GLY A 151 0.83 10.37 0.25
C GLY A 151 0.12 9.26 1.01
N MET A 152 -0.75 8.55 0.30
CA MET A 152 -1.34 7.33 0.84
C MET A 152 -1.22 6.17 -0.15
N THR A 153 -1.10 5.00 0.41
CA THR A 153 -1.41 3.73 -0.24
C THR A 153 -2.84 3.37 0.18
N LEU A 154 -3.74 3.34 -0.79
CA LEU A 154 -5.14 2.97 -0.55
C LEU A 154 -5.28 1.46 -0.68
N ASP A 155 -5.39 0.78 0.45
CA ASP A 155 -5.68 -0.65 0.49
C ASP A 155 -7.18 -0.90 0.41
N LEU A 156 -7.60 -1.63 -0.65
CA LEU A 156 -9.00 -1.89 -0.96
C LEU A 156 -9.59 -3.03 -0.12
N GLY A 157 -8.76 -3.98 0.29
CA GLY A 157 -9.16 -5.07 1.17
C GLY A 157 -9.32 -4.61 2.61
N HIS A 158 -8.36 -3.89 3.17
CA HIS A 158 -8.47 -3.25 4.48
C HIS A 158 -9.65 -2.28 4.56
N ALA A 159 -9.92 -1.55 3.48
CA ALA A 159 -11.07 -0.64 3.41
C ALA A 159 -12.43 -1.34 3.53
N GLN A 160 -12.49 -2.68 3.40
CA GLN A 160 -13.69 -3.50 3.58
C GLN A 160 -13.88 -3.95 5.04
N LEU A 161 -12.86 -3.83 5.90
CA LEU A 161 -12.93 -4.26 7.31
C LEU A 161 -13.68 -3.24 8.18
N LEU A 162 -14.37 -3.72 9.23
CA LEU A 162 -15.05 -2.90 10.24
C LEU A 162 -16.07 -1.90 9.64
N THR A 163 -16.68 -2.23 8.50
CA THR A 163 -17.63 -1.37 7.80
C THR A 163 -18.63 -2.18 6.97
N SER A 164 -19.80 -1.61 6.73
CA SER A 164 -20.80 -2.16 5.80
C SER A 164 -20.60 -1.71 4.35
N ARG A 165 -19.84 -0.61 4.13
CA ARG A 165 -19.50 -0.07 2.81
C ARG A 165 -18.01 0.17 2.74
N ASN A 166 -17.37 -0.27 1.67
CA ASN A 166 -15.94 -0.11 1.49
C ASN A 166 -15.53 1.37 1.59
N ARG A 167 -14.55 1.65 2.47
CA ARG A 167 -14.10 3.02 2.76
C ARG A 167 -13.28 3.65 1.65
N ALA A 168 -12.83 2.87 0.66
CA ALA A 168 -12.11 3.39 -0.51
C ALA A 168 -12.91 4.49 -1.20
N PHE A 169 -14.23 4.36 -1.31
CA PHE A 169 -15.08 5.42 -1.89
C PHE A 169 -14.94 6.76 -1.19
N GLY A 170 -14.79 6.75 0.14
CA GLY A 170 -14.59 7.97 0.92
C GLY A 170 -13.23 8.62 0.63
N PHE A 171 -12.16 7.84 0.53
CA PHE A 171 -10.83 8.34 0.18
C PHE A 171 -10.79 8.90 -1.24
N ILE A 172 -11.37 8.18 -2.21
CA ILE A 172 -11.45 8.62 -3.61
C ILE A 172 -12.22 9.94 -3.75
N ALA A 173 -13.30 10.11 -2.97
CA ALA A 173 -14.13 11.30 -3.07
C ALA A 173 -13.53 12.54 -2.36
N HIS A 174 -12.74 12.38 -1.30
CA HIS A 174 -12.35 13.48 -0.40
C HIS A 174 -10.85 13.79 -0.37
N CYS A 175 -9.99 12.88 -0.80
CA CYS A 175 -8.54 13.09 -0.85
C CYS A 175 -7.87 12.38 -2.04
N PRO A 176 -8.43 12.51 -3.28
CA PRO A 176 -7.93 11.80 -4.46
C PRO A 176 -6.46 12.11 -4.76
N GLU A 177 -6.03 13.35 -4.49
CA GLU A 177 -4.65 13.81 -4.73
C GLU A 177 -3.61 13.17 -3.80
N ARG A 178 -4.08 12.52 -2.72
CA ARG A 178 -3.22 11.79 -1.77
C ARG A 178 -2.98 10.35 -2.19
N ILE A 179 -3.85 9.76 -3.02
CA ILE A 179 -3.75 8.38 -3.46
C ILE A 179 -2.62 8.25 -4.48
N ARG A 180 -1.47 7.75 -4.04
CA ARG A 180 -0.28 7.57 -4.89
C ARG A 180 -0.04 6.12 -5.26
N HIS A 181 -0.59 5.21 -4.48
CA HIS A 181 -0.47 3.78 -4.65
C HIS A 181 -1.73 3.07 -4.18
N ILE A 182 -1.97 1.86 -4.66
CA ILE A 182 -3.13 1.04 -4.28
C ILE A 182 -2.67 -0.38 -3.95
N HIS A 183 -3.20 -0.95 -2.88
CA HIS A 183 -3.11 -2.37 -2.60
C HIS A 183 -4.40 -3.10 -2.97
N LEU A 184 -4.23 -4.27 -3.57
CA LEU A 184 -5.30 -5.12 -4.07
C LEU A 184 -5.23 -6.50 -3.41
N HIS A 185 -6.15 -6.78 -2.55
CA HIS A 185 -6.53 -8.12 -2.11
C HIS A 185 -8.02 -8.15 -1.82
N ASP A 186 -8.63 -9.31 -1.91
CA ASP A 186 -10.05 -9.45 -1.61
C ASP A 186 -10.26 -9.78 -0.14
N ASN A 187 -11.45 -9.47 0.36
CA ASN A 187 -11.79 -9.62 1.75
C ASN A 187 -13.30 -9.84 1.91
N ASN A 188 -13.70 -10.61 2.91
CA ASN A 188 -15.11 -10.84 3.22
C ASN A 188 -15.73 -9.75 4.12
N GLY A 189 -14.93 -8.77 4.56
CA GLY A 189 -15.27 -7.89 5.65
C GLY A 189 -15.17 -8.65 6.98
N GLY A 190 -15.51 -7.99 8.06
CA GLY A 190 -15.41 -8.51 9.40
C GLY A 190 -14.95 -7.45 10.38
N ALA A 191 -14.70 -7.83 11.62
CA ALA A 191 -14.44 -6.89 12.72
C ALA A 191 -13.20 -7.24 13.57
N SER A 192 -12.45 -8.25 13.19
CA SER A 192 -11.25 -8.73 13.88
C SER A 192 -10.03 -8.74 12.96
N ALA A 193 -8.85 -8.89 13.55
CA ALA A 193 -7.60 -9.00 12.78
C ALA A 193 -7.55 -10.30 11.96
N GLU A 194 -8.24 -11.34 12.39
CA GLU A 194 -8.34 -12.62 11.68
C GLU A 194 -9.19 -12.53 10.43
N ASP A 195 -9.99 -11.47 10.30
CA ASP A 195 -10.82 -11.21 9.11
C ASP A 195 -10.02 -10.54 7.97
N ASP A 196 -8.78 -10.16 8.20
CA ASP A 196 -7.87 -9.66 7.18
C ASP A 196 -7.25 -10.82 6.39
N LEU A 197 -8.01 -11.31 5.40
CA LEU A 197 -7.79 -12.61 4.78
C LEU A 197 -6.82 -12.60 3.60
N HIS A 198 -6.54 -11.46 2.99
CA HIS A 198 -5.76 -11.35 1.74
C HIS A 198 -6.15 -12.42 0.71
N LEU A 199 -7.44 -12.44 0.33
CA LEU A 199 -7.97 -13.40 -0.65
C LEU A 199 -7.60 -12.98 -2.09
N PRO A 200 -7.42 -13.94 -3.00
CA PRO A 200 -7.38 -13.65 -4.43
C PRO A 200 -8.62 -12.89 -4.91
N ILE A 201 -8.43 -11.97 -5.84
CA ILE A 201 -9.48 -11.10 -6.36
C ILE A 201 -10.65 -11.94 -6.93
N GLY A 202 -11.85 -11.66 -6.45
CA GLY A 202 -13.09 -12.34 -6.79
C GLY A 202 -13.46 -13.51 -5.86
N GLN A 203 -12.70 -13.72 -4.78
CA GLN A 203 -13.03 -14.72 -3.75
C GLN A 203 -13.65 -14.12 -2.48
N GLY A 204 -13.71 -12.80 -2.38
CA GLY A 204 -14.33 -12.06 -1.29
C GLY A 204 -15.54 -11.24 -1.73
N LYS A 205 -15.74 -10.11 -1.06
CA LYS A 205 -16.90 -9.22 -1.25
C LYS A 205 -16.54 -7.80 -1.67
N VAL A 206 -15.26 -7.50 -1.92
CA VAL A 206 -14.85 -6.17 -2.35
C VAL A 206 -15.41 -5.89 -3.75
N ASP A 207 -16.13 -4.80 -3.90
CA ASP A 207 -16.68 -4.35 -5.20
C ASP A 207 -15.61 -3.63 -6.01
N PHE A 208 -14.65 -4.41 -6.55
CA PHE A 208 -13.55 -3.88 -7.35
C PHE A 208 -14.04 -3.13 -8.59
N LEU A 209 -15.12 -3.58 -9.23
CA LEU A 209 -15.62 -2.94 -10.45
C LEU A 209 -16.04 -1.48 -10.17
N SER A 210 -16.86 -1.27 -9.15
CA SER A 210 -17.30 0.08 -8.77
C SER A 210 -16.15 0.95 -8.25
N ILE A 211 -15.18 0.36 -7.52
CA ILE A 211 -14.01 1.07 -7.04
C ILE A 211 -13.10 1.48 -8.22
N PHE A 212 -12.83 0.58 -9.17
CA PHE A 212 -12.02 0.91 -10.35
C PHE A 212 -12.70 1.96 -11.24
N ALA A 213 -14.02 1.91 -11.39
CA ALA A 213 -14.77 2.97 -12.06
C ALA A 213 -14.61 4.32 -11.35
N SER A 214 -14.69 4.32 -10.00
CA SER A 214 -14.48 5.54 -9.21
C SER A 214 -13.05 6.07 -9.31
N LEU A 215 -12.03 5.21 -9.33
CA LEU A 215 -10.63 5.60 -9.55
C LEU A 215 -10.40 6.23 -10.93
N LYS A 216 -11.14 5.75 -11.93
CA LYS A 216 -11.10 6.33 -13.27
C LYS A 216 -11.66 7.76 -13.29
N THR A 217 -12.73 8.06 -12.53
CA THR A 217 -13.29 9.43 -12.47
C THR A 217 -12.31 10.47 -11.96
N ILE A 218 -11.33 10.06 -11.15
CA ILE A 218 -10.25 10.93 -10.65
C ILE A 218 -8.97 10.83 -11.51
N ASN A 219 -9.03 10.18 -12.68
CA ASN A 219 -7.89 9.94 -13.58
C ASN A 219 -6.70 9.25 -12.89
N TYR A 220 -6.95 8.32 -11.96
CA TYR A 220 -5.87 7.57 -11.33
C TYR A 220 -5.15 6.67 -12.35
N ASN A 221 -3.86 6.91 -12.52
CA ASN A 221 -2.98 6.15 -13.43
C ASN A 221 -1.73 5.61 -12.72
N GLY A 222 -1.75 5.57 -11.40
CA GLY A 222 -0.65 5.10 -10.58
C GLY A 222 -0.49 3.58 -10.56
N THR A 223 0.31 3.13 -9.60
CA THR A 223 0.67 1.73 -9.39
C THR A 223 -0.34 1.01 -8.48
N MET A 224 -0.56 -0.28 -8.76
CA MET A 224 -1.43 -1.16 -7.97
C MET A 224 -0.70 -2.45 -7.66
N THR A 225 -0.45 -2.74 -6.39
CA THR A 225 0.15 -3.99 -5.92
C THR A 225 -0.91 -5.03 -5.60
N LEU A 226 -0.82 -6.20 -6.21
CA LEU A 226 -1.53 -7.39 -5.74
C LEU A 226 -0.81 -7.91 -4.48
N GLU A 227 -1.40 -7.70 -3.31
CA GLU A 227 -0.85 -8.13 -2.02
C GLU A 227 -1.12 -9.61 -1.74
N LEU A 228 -0.64 -10.45 -2.64
CA LEU A 228 -0.85 -11.89 -2.68
C LEU A 228 0.48 -12.61 -2.92
N ARG A 229 0.49 -13.92 -2.73
CA ARG A 229 1.62 -14.75 -3.16
C ARG A 229 1.62 -14.90 -4.70
N PRO A 230 2.77 -15.14 -5.34
CA PRO A 230 2.84 -15.26 -6.80
C PRO A 230 1.87 -16.27 -7.41
N GLU A 231 1.67 -17.42 -6.76
CA GLU A 231 0.72 -18.43 -7.23
C GLU A 231 -0.75 -17.95 -7.17
N GLN A 232 -1.10 -17.17 -6.14
CA GLN A 232 -2.43 -16.56 -6.01
C GLN A 232 -2.64 -15.44 -7.03
N ILE A 233 -1.60 -14.63 -7.27
CA ILE A 233 -1.61 -13.59 -8.31
C ILE A 233 -1.87 -14.24 -9.67
N ARG A 234 -1.11 -15.28 -10.02
CA ARG A 234 -1.29 -16.02 -11.27
C ARG A 234 -2.71 -16.54 -11.45
N ALA A 235 -3.33 -17.01 -10.39
CA ALA A 235 -4.69 -17.54 -10.42
C ALA A 235 -5.77 -16.47 -10.65
N CYS A 236 -5.55 -15.21 -10.23
CA CYS A 236 -6.56 -14.14 -10.32
C CYS A 236 -6.21 -13.01 -11.30
N LEU A 237 -5.02 -12.99 -11.90
CA LEU A 237 -4.54 -11.88 -12.73
C LEU A 237 -5.47 -11.56 -13.91
N ASN A 238 -5.96 -12.57 -14.62
CA ASN A 238 -6.91 -12.37 -15.72
C ASN A 238 -8.19 -11.68 -15.23
N LYS A 239 -8.68 -12.07 -14.05
CA LYS A 239 -9.86 -11.45 -13.44
C LYS A 239 -9.63 -9.97 -13.12
N VAL A 240 -8.45 -9.62 -12.62
CA VAL A 240 -8.08 -8.22 -12.37
C VAL A 240 -8.09 -7.41 -13.66
N VAL A 241 -7.48 -7.94 -14.72
CA VAL A 241 -7.43 -7.28 -16.04
C VAL A 241 -8.85 -7.10 -16.60
N GLU A 242 -9.70 -8.14 -16.53
CA GLU A 242 -11.11 -8.07 -16.96
C GLU A 242 -11.88 -6.95 -16.22
N LEU A 243 -11.71 -6.85 -14.88
CA LEU A 243 -12.36 -5.82 -14.07
C LEU A 243 -11.89 -4.42 -14.45
N LEU A 244 -10.58 -4.22 -14.68
CA LEU A 244 -10.03 -2.95 -15.11
C LEU A 244 -10.53 -2.54 -16.50
N VAL A 245 -10.61 -3.47 -17.45
CA VAL A 245 -11.15 -3.23 -18.79
C VAL A 245 -12.64 -2.90 -18.71
N SER A 246 -13.42 -3.66 -17.94
CA SER A 246 -14.86 -3.45 -17.77
C SER A 246 -15.16 -2.08 -17.14
N ALA A 247 -14.37 -1.65 -16.14
CA ALA A 247 -14.48 -0.32 -15.55
C ALA A 247 -14.17 0.80 -16.56
N CYS A 248 -13.37 0.50 -17.61
CA CYS A 248 -13.11 1.45 -18.70
C CYS A 248 -14.25 1.52 -19.74
N SER A 249 -15.03 0.47 -19.88
CA SER A 249 -16.08 0.35 -20.93
C SER A 249 -17.44 0.91 -20.50
N SER A 250 -17.65 1.17 -19.21
CA SER A 250 -18.94 1.63 -18.66
C SER A 250 -19.28 3.11 -18.90
N GLU A 251 -18.65 3.77 -19.88
CA GLU A 251 -18.94 5.18 -20.22
C GLU A 251 -20.19 5.40 -21.08
N GLY A 252 -20.96 4.33 -21.39
CA GLY A 252 -22.12 4.43 -22.30
C GLY A 252 -23.49 4.63 -21.64
N ASP A 253 -23.64 4.34 -20.37
CA ASP A 253 -24.95 4.27 -19.69
C ASP A 253 -24.95 4.93 -18.29
N LEU A 254 -24.67 6.23 -18.24
CA LEU A 254 -25.11 7.04 -17.09
C LEU A 254 -26.28 7.91 -17.55
N PRO A 255 -27.44 7.79 -16.89
CA PRO A 255 -28.64 8.56 -17.21
C PRO A 255 -28.49 10.05 -16.91
#